data_c97928735660aa5daa612eb9c7508fba
#
_entry.id   c97928735660aa5daa612eb9c7508fba
#
_cell.length_a   1.000
_cell.length_b   1.000
_cell.length_c   1.000
_cell.angle_alpha   90.00
_cell.angle_beta   90.00
_cell.angle_gamma   90.00
#
_symmetry.space_group_name_H-M   'P 1'
#
loop_
_entity.id
_entity.type
_entity.pdbx_description
1 polymer ?
#
loop_
_entity_poly.entity_id
_entity_poly.type
_entity_poly.pdbx_seq_one_letter_code
_entity_poly.pdbx_strand_id
1 'polypeptide(L)'
;MTIALDTARRRRRNPDDVRTEAIAAARQLLVTGGPDAVTLQSVAGALNMAHGNIAHHFGSAANLQTALADALIADMVAAVREGTNRLRTGAITEADLVDLIFDRFERDGVGRLIGWLAAQG
;
A
#
# COMPACT_ATOMS: atom_id res chain seq x y z
N MET A 1 -31.77 2.61 -8.74
CA MET A 1 -31.69 1.71 -7.59
C MET A 1 -30.27 1.38 -7.19
N THR A 2 -29.44 0.96 -8.15
CA THR A 2 -28.04 0.62 -7.91
C THR A 2 -27.24 1.80 -7.36
N ILE A 3 -27.48 3.00 -7.88
CA ILE A 3 -26.79 4.23 -7.46
C ILE A 3 -27.09 4.54 -5.98
N ALA A 4 -28.34 4.36 -5.56
CA ALA A 4 -28.74 4.62 -4.17
C ALA A 4 -28.09 3.63 -3.20
N LEU A 5 -27.96 2.37 -3.59
CA LEU A 5 -27.31 1.34 -2.79
C LEU A 5 -25.80 1.61 -2.65
N ASP A 6 -25.15 2.02 -3.74
CA ASP A 6 -23.73 2.36 -3.73
C ASP A 6 -23.47 3.56 -2.82
N THR A 7 -24.33 4.57 -2.86
CA THR A 7 -24.23 5.74 -1.99
C THR A 7 -24.36 5.34 -0.53
N ALA A 8 -25.33 4.46 -0.24
CA ALA A 8 -25.55 3.96 1.13
C ALA A 8 -24.34 3.16 1.63
N ARG A 9 -23.73 2.34 0.79
CA ARG A 9 -22.52 1.60 1.13
C ARG A 9 -21.36 2.52 1.46
N ARG A 10 -21.17 3.58 0.67
CA ARG A 10 -20.09 4.57 0.90
C ARG A 10 -20.28 5.27 2.24
N ARG A 11 -21.53 5.60 2.61
CA ARG A 11 -21.83 6.23 3.90
C ARG A 11 -21.57 5.30 5.06
N ARG A 12 -21.77 3.98 4.86
CA ARG A 12 -21.63 2.96 5.89
C ARG A 12 -20.29 2.27 5.88
N ARG A 13 -19.34 2.83 5.10
CA ARG A 13 -17.99 2.32 5.02
C ARG A 13 -17.36 2.30 6.41
N ASN A 14 -16.92 1.12 6.86
CA ASN A 14 -16.33 0.98 8.18
C ASN A 14 -14.87 1.44 8.20
N PRO A 15 -14.27 1.66 9.38
CA PRO A 15 -12.88 2.12 9.47
C PRO A 15 -11.86 1.22 8.77
N ASP A 16 -12.07 -0.11 8.80
CA ASP A 16 -11.16 -1.05 8.14
C ASP A 16 -11.20 -0.89 6.62
N ASP A 17 -12.38 -0.65 6.05
CA ASP A 17 -12.52 -0.42 4.61
C ASP A 17 -11.84 0.87 4.19
N VAL A 18 -11.98 1.93 4.97
CA VAL A 18 -11.32 3.21 4.71
C VAL A 18 -9.82 3.04 4.76
N ARG A 19 -9.30 2.33 5.77
CA ARG A 19 -7.89 2.07 5.90
C ARG A 19 -7.34 1.30 4.71
N THR A 20 -8.03 0.24 4.29
CA THR A 20 -7.64 -0.58 3.14
C THR A 20 -7.60 0.25 1.86
N GLU A 21 -8.63 1.05 1.63
CA GLU A 21 -8.71 1.92 0.44
C GLU A 21 -7.64 3.02 0.47
N ALA A 22 -7.37 3.57 1.65
CA ALA A 22 -6.34 4.59 1.81
C ALA A 22 -4.95 4.02 1.50
N ILE A 23 -4.66 2.81 1.96
CA ILE A 23 -3.38 2.15 1.67
C ILE A 23 -3.27 1.85 0.17
N ALA A 24 -4.36 1.41 -0.47
CA ALA A 24 -4.35 1.16 -1.92
C ALA A 24 -4.08 2.45 -2.70
N ALA A 25 -4.71 3.56 -2.31
CA ALA A 25 -4.46 4.87 -2.92
C ALA A 25 -3.01 5.31 -2.70
N ALA A 26 -2.49 5.11 -1.49
CA ALA A 26 -1.11 5.46 -1.14
C ALA A 26 -0.10 4.68 -1.98
N ARG A 27 -0.36 3.40 -2.26
CA ARG A 27 0.47 2.59 -3.15
C ARG A 27 0.58 3.21 -4.53
N GLN A 28 -0.54 3.63 -5.09
CA GLN A 28 -0.56 4.26 -6.42
C GLN A 28 0.21 5.57 -6.41
N LEU A 29 0.03 6.37 -5.38
CA LEU A 29 0.76 7.63 -5.25
C LEU A 29 2.26 7.41 -5.13
N LEU A 30 2.68 6.38 -4.39
CA LEU A 30 4.07 6.02 -4.25
C LEU A 30 4.69 5.64 -5.60
N VAL A 31 4.01 4.79 -6.35
CA VAL A 31 4.52 4.29 -7.64
C VAL A 31 4.61 5.41 -8.67
N THR A 32 3.59 6.28 -8.71
CA THR A 32 3.52 7.33 -9.73
C THR A 32 4.29 8.58 -9.38
N GLY A 33 4.38 8.94 -8.10
CA GLY A 33 4.97 10.20 -7.66
C GLY A 33 6.08 10.10 -6.62
N GLY A 34 6.38 8.90 -6.16
CA GLY A 34 7.40 8.69 -5.13
C GLY A 34 6.89 8.94 -3.72
N PRO A 35 7.76 8.76 -2.71
CA PRO A 35 7.35 8.92 -1.30
C PRO A 35 6.79 10.28 -0.94
N ASP A 36 7.30 11.34 -1.55
CA ASP A 36 6.83 12.72 -1.31
C ASP A 36 5.36 12.91 -1.70
N ALA A 37 4.87 12.12 -2.64
CA ALA A 37 3.48 12.20 -3.09
C ALA A 37 2.50 11.54 -2.11
N VAL A 38 2.99 10.78 -1.13
CA VAL A 38 2.14 10.08 -0.17
C VAL A 38 1.87 10.99 1.02
N THR A 39 0.81 11.77 0.90
CA THR A 39 0.36 12.71 1.94
C THR A 39 -1.09 12.42 2.30
N LEU A 40 -1.51 12.91 3.47
CA LEU A 40 -2.92 12.76 3.88
C LEU A 40 -3.84 13.43 2.87
N GLN A 41 -3.46 14.59 2.38
CA GLN A 41 -4.25 15.34 1.40
C GLN A 41 -4.35 14.62 0.07
N SER A 42 -3.24 14.06 -0.42
CA SER A 42 -3.22 13.32 -1.69
C SER A 42 -4.10 12.08 -1.63
N VAL A 43 -4.04 11.35 -0.51
CA VAL A 43 -4.87 10.16 -0.31
C VAL A 43 -6.34 10.55 -0.21
N ALA A 44 -6.65 11.59 0.55
CA ALA A 44 -8.03 12.09 0.66
C ALA A 44 -8.58 12.49 -0.71
N GLY A 45 -7.78 13.19 -1.51
CA GLY A 45 -8.15 13.57 -2.87
C GLY A 45 -8.41 12.37 -3.76
N ALA A 46 -7.55 11.35 -3.69
CA ALA A 46 -7.69 10.13 -4.49
C ALA A 46 -8.97 9.37 -4.15
N LEU A 47 -9.40 9.41 -2.89
CA LEU A 47 -10.60 8.72 -2.42
C LEU A 47 -11.84 9.61 -2.43
N ASN A 48 -11.70 10.86 -2.84
CA ASN A 48 -12.77 11.85 -2.80
C ASN A 48 -13.36 11.97 -1.38
N MET A 49 -12.49 12.04 -0.39
CA MET A 49 -12.84 12.17 1.02
C MET A 49 -12.26 13.46 1.58
N ALA A 50 -12.83 13.93 2.69
CA ALA A 50 -12.30 15.08 3.40
C ALA A 50 -10.95 14.76 4.03
N HIS A 51 -10.02 15.71 3.99
CA HIS A 51 -8.69 15.58 4.58
C HIS A 51 -8.78 15.17 6.06
N GLY A 52 -9.69 15.80 6.82
CA GLY A 52 -9.87 15.49 8.24
C GLY A 52 -10.27 14.04 8.51
N ASN A 53 -11.00 13.43 7.58
CA ASN A 53 -11.39 12.03 7.70
C ASN A 53 -10.17 11.11 7.63
N ILE A 54 -9.29 11.35 6.66
CA ILE A 54 -8.05 10.57 6.54
C ILE A 54 -7.12 10.85 7.72
N ALA A 55 -7.02 12.11 8.15
CA ALA A 55 -6.22 12.49 9.31
C ALA A 55 -6.72 11.79 10.59
N HIS A 56 -8.04 11.63 10.72
CA HIS A 56 -8.62 10.92 11.87
C HIS A 56 -8.17 9.46 11.91
N HIS A 57 -8.09 8.80 10.74
CA HIS A 57 -7.70 7.38 10.67
C HIS A 57 -6.21 7.15 10.93
N PHE A 58 -5.34 8.03 10.44
CA PHE A 58 -3.89 7.82 10.50
C PHE A 58 -3.17 8.74 11.49
N GLY A 59 -3.73 9.90 11.76
CA GLY A 59 -3.13 10.88 12.66
C GLY A 59 -2.15 11.82 11.97
N SER A 60 -1.18 11.28 11.25
CA SER A 60 -0.15 12.06 10.57
C SER A 60 0.26 11.43 9.25
N ALA A 61 0.92 12.22 8.40
CA ALA A 61 1.50 11.70 7.16
C ALA A 61 2.55 10.62 7.45
N ALA A 62 3.34 10.80 8.50
CA ALA A 62 4.34 9.80 8.90
C ALA A 62 3.68 8.47 9.26
N ASN A 63 2.57 8.50 9.99
CA ASN A 63 1.84 7.29 10.32
C ASN A 63 1.24 6.62 9.10
N LEU A 64 0.73 7.40 8.15
CA LEU A 64 0.22 6.87 6.87
C LEU A 64 1.34 6.17 6.11
N GLN A 65 2.51 6.79 6.01
CA GLN A 65 3.67 6.25 5.31
C GLN A 65 4.19 4.97 5.97
N THR A 66 4.19 4.94 7.31
CA THR A 66 4.57 3.74 8.06
C THR A 66 3.56 2.61 7.83
N ALA A 67 2.27 2.92 7.83
CA ALA A 67 1.24 1.93 7.53
C ALA A 67 1.39 1.37 6.12
N LEU A 68 1.74 2.23 5.16
CA LEU A 68 2.01 1.81 3.79
C LEU A 68 3.24 0.89 3.74
N ALA A 69 4.32 1.25 4.42
CA ALA A 69 5.52 0.43 4.47
C ALA A 69 5.21 -0.95 5.06
N ASP A 70 4.45 -1.00 6.15
CA ASP A 70 4.05 -2.26 6.78
C ASP A 70 3.26 -3.15 5.80
N ALA A 71 2.34 -2.55 5.05
CA ALA A 71 1.53 -3.28 4.07
C ALA A 71 2.40 -3.81 2.92
N LEU A 72 3.35 -3.02 2.42
CA LEU A 72 4.24 -3.44 1.35
C LEU A 72 5.18 -4.55 1.81
N ILE A 73 5.68 -4.46 3.05
CA ILE A 73 6.54 -5.49 3.62
C ILE A 73 5.75 -6.79 3.81
N ALA A 74 4.52 -6.70 4.31
CA ALA A 74 3.67 -7.88 4.47
C ALA A 74 3.43 -8.58 3.13
N ASP A 75 3.18 -7.82 2.06
CA ASP A 75 3.01 -8.38 0.72
C ASP A 75 4.30 -9.01 0.19
N MET A 76 5.43 -8.38 0.47
CA MET A 76 6.74 -8.93 0.10
C MET A 76 6.99 -10.27 0.79
N VAL A 77 6.72 -10.34 2.10
CA VAL A 77 6.86 -11.58 2.87
C VAL A 77 5.96 -12.67 2.31
N ALA A 78 4.71 -12.33 1.98
CA ALA A 78 3.77 -13.29 1.38
C ALA A 78 4.28 -13.79 0.03
N ALA A 79 4.83 -12.91 -0.81
CA ALA A 79 5.37 -13.27 -2.11
C ALA A 79 6.58 -14.19 -1.99
N VAL A 80 7.47 -13.91 -1.05
CA VAL A 80 8.65 -14.74 -0.79
C VAL A 80 8.22 -16.13 -0.31
N ARG A 81 7.24 -16.18 0.59
CA ARG A 81 6.71 -17.43 1.12
C ARG A 81 6.11 -18.29 0.02
N GLU A 82 5.30 -17.69 -0.84
CA GLU A 82 4.71 -18.36 -1.99
C GLU A 82 5.77 -18.85 -2.97
N GLY A 83 6.76 -17.98 -3.27
CA GLY A 83 7.89 -18.34 -4.13
C GLY A 83 8.71 -19.50 -3.58
N THR A 84 8.95 -19.51 -2.26
CA THR A 84 9.67 -20.60 -1.58
C THR A 84 8.91 -21.90 -1.72
N ASN A 85 7.58 -21.89 -1.58
CA ASN A 85 6.78 -23.08 -1.78
C ASN A 85 6.88 -23.61 -3.21
N ARG A 86 6.84 -22.73 -4.20
CA ARG A 86 6.99 -23.10 -5.60
C ARG A 86 8.37 -23.67 -5.91
N LEU A 87 9.39 -23.10 -5.29
CA LEU A 87 10.75 -23.61 -5.42
C LEU A 87 10.83 -25.04 -4.89
N ARG A 88 10.23 -25.27 -3.73
CA ARG A 88 10.24 -26.57 -3.07
C ARG A 88 9.56 -27.66 -3.90
N THR A 89 8.48 -27.29 -4.61
CA THR A 89 7.74 -28.21 -5.48
C THR A 89 8.33 -28.32 -6.87
N GLY A 90 9.37 -27.58 -7.19
CA GLY A 90 10.01 -27.60 -8.50
C GLY A 90 9.31 -26.77 -9.57
N ALA A 91 8.30 -25.96 -9.17
CA ALA A 91 7.55 -25.11 -10.12
C ALA A 91 8.38 -23.95 -10.65
N ILE A 92 9.36 -23.48 -9.87
CA ILE A 92 10.27 -22.42 -10.27
C ILE A 92 11.70 -22.79 -9.85
N THR A 93 12.69 -22.10 -10.45
CA THR A 93 14.10 -22.25 -10.09
C THR A 93 14.51 -21.23 -9.03
N GLU A 94 15.70 -21.43 -8.48
CA GLU A 94 16.29 -20.44 -7.53
C GLU A 94 16.44 -19.08 -8.19
N ALA A 95 16.87 -19.05 -9.44
CA ALA A 95 17.00 -17.80 -10.20
C ALA A 95 15.65 -17.12 -10.37
N ASP A 96 14.58 -17.89 -10.63
CA ASP A 96 13.23 -17.35 -10.74
C ASP A 96 12.78 -16.70 -9.42
N LEU A 97 13.11 -17.31 -8.29
CA LEU A 97 12.78 -16.77 -6.97
C LEU A 97 13.51 -15.44 -6.72
N VAL A 98 14.79 -15.39 -7.04
CA VAL A 98 15.58 -14.16 -6.89
C VAL A 98 15.00 -13.05 -7.75
N ASP A 99 14.67 -13.35 -9.01
CA ASP A 99 14.08 -12.38 -9.92
C ASP A 99 12.73 -11.88 -9.40
N LEU A 100 11.92 -12.76 -8.84
CA LEU A 100 10.63 -12.41 -8.26
C LEU A 100 10.80 -11.39 -7.13
N ILE A 101 11.75 -11.62 -6.23
CA ILE A 101 12.01 -10.76 -5.08
C ILE A 101 12.47 -9.38 -5.53
N PHE A 102 13.45 -9.32 -6.43
CA PHE A 102 13.98 -8.04 -6.93
C PHE A 102 12.92 -7.27 -7.71
N ASP A 103 12.19 -7.95 -8.58
CA ASP A 103 11.14 -7.33 -9.38
C ASP A 103 10.05 -6.73 -8.50
N ARG A 104 9.63 -7.47 -7.48
CA ARG A 104 8.61 -7.00 -6.54
C ARG A 104 9.11 -5.80 -5.74
N PHE A 105 10.36 -5.85 -5.28
CA PHE A 105 10.98 -4.79 -4.50
C PHE A 105 11.04 -3.47 -5.30
N GLU A 106 11.40 -3.55 -6.57
CA GLU A 106 11.48 -2.37 -7.42
C GLU A 106 10.10 -1.86 -7.83
N ARG A 107 9.22 -2.75 -8.24
CA ARG A 107 7.91 -2.40 -8.78
C ARG A 107 7.02 -1.72 -7.75
N ASP A 108 7.00 -2.23 -6.54
CA ASP A 108 6.09 -1.75 -5.50
C ASP A 108 6.61 -0.49 -4.79
N GLY A 109 7.85 -0.09 -5.06
CA GLY A 109 8.42 1.11 -4.46
C GLY A 109 8.84 0.95 -3.01
N VAL A 110 8.92 -0.28 -2.51
CA VAL A 110 9.28 -0.58 -1.12
C VAL A 110 10.64 0.02 -0.76
N GLY A 111 11.64 -0.17 -1.62
CA GLY A 111 12.99 0.33 -1.35
C GLY A 111 13.04 1.85 -1.28
N ARG A 112 12.31 2.51 -2.18
CA ARG A 112 12.24 3.99 -2.20
C ARG A 112 11.59 4.51 -0.93
N LEU A 113 10.50 3.88 -0.50
CA LEU A 113 9.78 4.31 0.71
C LEU A 113 10.61 4.10 1.96
N ILE A 114 11.23 2.92 2.11
CA ILE A 114 12.05 2.61 3.28
C ILE A 114 13.25 3.57 3.34
N GLY A 115 13.92 3.80 2.22
CA GLY A 115 15.03 4.74 2.15
C GLY A 115 14.61 6.16 2.54
N TRP A 116 13.46 6.60 2.05
CA TRP A 116 12.92 7.90 2.37
C TRP A 116 12.57 8.03 3.87
N LEU A 117 11.93 7.01 4.44
CA LEU A 117 11.60 7.00 5.88
C LEU A 117 12.86 7.02 6.73
N ALA A 118 13.88 6.26 6.35
CA ALA A 118 15.16 6.24 7.06
C ALA A 118 15.83 7.61 7.03
N ALA A 119 15.72 8.33 5.91
CA ALA A 119 16.27 9.67 5.78
C ALA A 119 15.54 10.70 6.64
N GLN A 120 14.26 10.47 6.95
CA GLN A 120 13.47 11.35 7.82
C GLN A 120 13.81 11.19 9.30
N GLY A 121 14.19 10.01 9.69
CA GLY A 121 14.53 9.70 11.06
C GLY A 121 15.96 10.02 11.39
#